data_28164e38a4212a2a0b5799c5e6c2c03b
#
_entry.id   28164e38a4212a2a0b5799c5e6c2c03b
#
_cell.length_a   1.000
_cell.length_b   1.000
_cell.length_c   1.000
_cell.angle_alpha   90.00
_cell.angle_beta   90.00
_cell.angle_gamma   90.00
#
_symmetry.space_group_name_H-M   'P 1'
#
loop_
_entity.id
_entity.type
_entity.pdbx_description
1 polymer ?
#
loop_
_entity_poly.entity_id
_entity_poly.type
_entity_poly.pdbx_seq_one_letter_code
_entity_poly.pdbx_strand_id
1 'polypeptide(L)'
;MPLTVAGAGPGNIELLTQEAICAIKDADMVAGFERIASDVKPIRNDVKTLKGISEILDLPIETKKVLVLASGDPCFFGITEFIKNKNIKIEKVITGISSMQYFMGKLQKQWQTLPFFSFHGRETDFTEMHSKDSFFILTDKINNPDTISARLKEEGFKGRLFVGYNLSYPDESIEEYNIGDKIIVKSFLNTVLVQNEKY
;
A
#
# COMPACT_ATOMS: atom_id res chain seq x y z
N MET A 1 8.49 26.71 -1.19
CA MET A 1 7.97 26.21 0.08
C MET A 1 8.12 24.70 0.13
N PRO A 2 8.04 24.08 1.30
CA PRO A 2 8.39 22.67 1.41
C PRO A 2 7.25 21.74 0.99
N LEU A 3 7.62 20.64 0.33
CA LEU A 3 6.70 19.53 0.08
C LEU A 3 6.60 18.63 1.32
N THR A 4 5.40 18.42 1.81
CA THR A 4 5.10 17.39 2.81
C THR A 4 4.45 16.19 2.12
N VAL A 5 4.84 14.98 2.53
CA VAL A 5 4.21 13.73 2.09
C VAL A 5 3.62 13.04 3.31
N ALA A 6 2.33 12.70 3.27
CA ALA A 6 1.67 12.04 4.39
C ALA A 6 1.00 10.71 3.97
N GLY A 7 1.08 9.73 4.85
CA GLY A 7 0.36 8.48 4.72
C GLY A 7 -1.13 8.67 5.03
N ALA A 8 -1.98 8.25 4.08
CA ALA A 8 -3.42 8.26 4.24
C ALA A 8 -3.97 6.96 4.89
N GLY A 9 -3.09 6.12 5.37
CA GLY A 9 -3.51 4.83 5.93
C GLY A 9 -4.07 3.86 4.90
N PRO A 10 -4.66 2.75 5.34
CA PRO A 10 -5.14 1.69 4.46
C PRO A 10 -6.49 2.02 3.77
N GLY A 11 -7.18 3.10 4.17
CA GLY A 11 -8.43 3.57 3.55
C GLY A 11 -9.42 4.20 4.52
N ASN A 12 -9.70 3.56 5.66
CA ASN A 12 -10.61 4.13 6.66
C ASN A 12 -10.01 5.40 7.29
N ILE A 13 -10.77 6.48 7.25
CA ILE A 13 -10.39 7.79 7.80
C ILE A 13 -10.05 7.75 9.31
N GLU A 14 -10.64 6.83 10.06
CA GLU A 14 -10.36 6.64 11.49
C GLU A 14 -8.94 6.12 11.76
N LEU A 15 -8.27 5.61 10.72
CA LEU A 15 -6.89 5.11 10.78
C LEU A 15 -5.86 6.14 10.35
N LEU A 16 -6.28 7.36 10.02
CA LEU A 16 -5.38 8.47 9.82
C LEU A 16 -4.69 8.83 11.13
N THR A 17 -3.40 9.12 11.06
CA THR A 17 -2.72 9.67 12.22
C THR A 17 -3.23 11.10 12.50
N GLN A 18 -3.25 11.50 13.76
CA GLN A 18 -3.63 12.87 14.14
C GLN A 18 -2.76 13.92 13.42
N GLU A 19 -1.48 13.60 13.21
CA GLU A 19 -0.55 14.46 12.50
C GLU A 19 -0.94 14.63 11.02
N ALA A 20 -1.36 13.53 10.34
CA ALA A 20 -1.85 13.60 8.98
C ALA A 20 -3.14 14.42 8.87
N ILE A 21 -4.07 14.27 9.82
CA ILE A 21 -5.30 15.07 9.86
C ILE A 21 -5.00 16.57 9.99
N CYS A 22 -4.09 16.94 10.89
CA CYS A 22 -3.65 18.34 11.05
C CYS A 22 -3.03 18.86 9.75
N ALA A 23 -2.12 18.09 9.13
CA ALA A 23 -1.46 18.48 7.89
C ALA A 23 -2.46 18.66 6.71
N ILE A 24 -3.49 17.80 6.63
CA ILE A 24 -4.55 17.93 5.61
C ILE A 24 -5.30 19.26 5.76
N LYS A 25 -5.57 19.67 7.02
CA LYS A 25 -6.29 20.92 7.31
C LYS A 25 -5.44 22.15 7.05
N ASP A 26 -4.13 22.09 7.35
CA ASP A 26 -3.24 23.25 7.39
C ASP A 26 -2.54 23.53 6.05
N ALA A 27 -2.55 22.59 5.11
CA ALA A 27 -1.89 22.76 3.81
C ALA A 27 -2.64 23.76 2.92
N ASP A 28 -1.90 24.58 2.13
CA ASP A 28 -2.51 25.45 1.12
C ASP A 28 -3.11 24.63 -0.04
N MET A 29 -2.47 23.50 -0.35
CA MET A 29 -2.94 22.54 -1.36
C MET A 29 -2.71 21.11 -0.88
N VAL A 30 -3.74 20.28 -1.00
CA VAL A 30 -3.66 18.83 -0.79
C VAL A 30 -3.85 18.13 -2.12
N ALA A 31 -3.00 17.17 -2.45
CA ALA A 31 -3.10 16.35 -3.65
C ALA A 31 -3.01 14.86 -3.30
N GLY A 32 -3.71 14.02 -4.03
CA GLY A 32 -3.70 12.57 -3.85
C GLY A 32 -4.35 11.86 -5.02
N PHE A 33 -4.10 10.56 -5.16
CA PHE A 33 -4.79 9.75 -6.16
C PHE A 33 -6.29 9.66 -5.85
N GLU A 34 -7.10 9.39 -6.88
CA GLU A 34 -8.57 9.46 -6.84
C GLU A 34 -9.20 8.79 -5.60
N ARG A 35 -8.78 7.55 -5.29
CA ARG A 35 -9.26 6.83 -4.11
C ARG A 35 -8.96 7.59 -2.81
N ILE A 36 -7.72 8.02 -2.62
CA ILE A 36 -7.28 8.73 -1.41
C ILE A 36 -7.98 10.09 -1.30
N ALA A 37 -8.09 10.82 -2.43
CA ALA A 37 -8.81 12.09 -2.46
C ALA A 37 -10.29 11.91 -2.06
N SER A 38 -10.90 10.79 -2.45
CA SER A 38 -12.26 10.44 -2.03
C SER A 38 -12.34 10.08 -0.55
N ASP A 39 -11.40 9.29 -0.04
CA ASP A 39 -11.38 8.82 1.36
C ASP A 39 -11.29 10.00 2.35
N VAL A 40 -10.52 11.06 2.01
CA VAL A 40 -10.32 12.21 2.89
C VAL A 40 -11.34 13.35 2.73
N LYS A 41 -12.33 13.22 1.84
CA LYS A 41 -13.39 14.23 1.64
C LYS A 41 -14.08 14.71 2.93
N PRO A 42 -14.34 13.87 3.94
CA PRO A 42 -14.93 14.33 5.20
C PRO A 42 -14.06 15.31 5.97
N ILE A 43 -12.73 15.34 5.73
CA ILE A 43 -11.80 16.27 6.37
C ILE A 43 -11.58 17.49 5.47
N ARG A 44 -11.44 17.26 4.14
CA ARG A 44 -11.16 18.31 3.16
C ARG A 44 -11.69 17.90 1.78
N ASN A 45 -12.54 18.75 1.19
CA ASN A 45 -13.26 18.46 -0.04
C ASN A 45 -12.59 19.00 -1.32
N ASP A 46 -11.60 19.91 -1.20
CA ASP A 46 -10.87 20.53 -2.30
C ASP A 46 -9.53 19.85 -2.62
N VAL A 47 -9.44 18.54 -2.43
CA VAL A 47 -8.23 17.77 -2.73
C VAL A 47 -8.03 17.64 -4.24
N LYS A 48 -6.86 18.04 -4.73
CA LYS A 48 -6.47 17.85 -6.13
C LYS A 48 -6.27 16.38 -6.43
N THR A 49 -7.08 15.82 -7.30
CA THR A 49 -6.92 14.44 -7.76
C THR A 49 -5.78 14.33 -8.76
N LEU A 50 -4.84 13.43 -8.50
CA LEU A 50 -3.74 13.07 -9.37
C LEU A 50 -4.13 11.86 -10.23
N LYS A 51 -3.96 11.94 -11.55
CA LYS A 51 -4.19 10.84 -12.50
C LYS A 51 -2.97 9.95 -12.67
N GLY A 52 -1.79 10.46 -12.38
CA GLY A 52 -0.53 9.76 -12.47
C GLY A 52 0.52 10.33 -11.53
N ILE A 53 1.50 9.51 -11.16
CA ILE A 53 2.56 9.90 -10.22
C ILE A 53 3.40 11.08 -10.74
N SER A 54 3.54 11.23 -12.07
CA SER A 54 4.27 12.34 -12.69
C SER A 54 3.64 13.70 -12.43
N GLU A 55 2.32 13.77 -12.19
CA GLU A 55 1.65 15.05 -11.91
C GLU A 55 2.08 15.70 -10.59
N ILE A 56 2.78 14.94 -9.73
CA ILE A 56 3.41 15.50 -8.52
C ILE A 56 4.45 16.56 -8.91
N LEU A 57 5.10 16.43 -10.08
CA LEU A 57 6.12 17.36 -10.58
C LEU A 57 5.54 18.74 -10.95
N ASP A 58 4.25 18.79 -11.25
CA ASP A 58 3.54 19.99 -11.68
C ASP A 58 2.87 20.74 -10.50
N LEU A 59 3.06 20.25 -9.28
CA LEU A 59 2.48 20.89 -8.09
C LEU A 59 3.26 22.18 -7.74
N PRO A 60 2.58 23.24 -7.29
CA PRO A 60 3.18 24.55 -7.02
C PRO A 60 3.97 24.58 -5.69
N ILE A 61 4.94 23.67 -5.54
CA ILE A 61 5.73 23.48 -4.32
C ILE A 61 6.60 24.69 -3.95
N GLU A 62 6.93 25.55 -4.93
CA GLU A 62 7.73 26.75 -4.70
C GLU A 62 6.93 27.88 -4.04
N THR A 63 5.61 27.90 -4.20
CA THR A 63 4.75 29.02 -3.80
C THR A 63 3.69 28.66 -2.76
N LYS A 64 3.44 27.38 -2.52
CA LYS A 64 2.40 26.87 -1.61
C LYS A 64 2.93 25.79 -0.69
N LYS A 65 2.35 25.68 0.51
CA LYS A 65 2.49 24.49 1.36
C LYS A 65 1.72 23.35 0.72
N VAL A 66 2.42 22.48 0.00
CA VAL A 66 1.81 21.34 -0.67
C VAL A 66 1.92 20.10 0.19
N LEU A 67 0.78 19.43 0.39
CA LEU A 67 0.69 18.09 0.98
C LEU A 67 0.31 17.08 -0.08
N VAL A 68 1.15 16.08 -0.28
CA VAL A 68 0.84 14.92 -1.12
C VAL A 68 0.47 13.73 -0.24
N LEU A 69 -0.72 13.17 -0.47
CA LEU A 69 -1.22 12.00 0.24
C LEU A 69 -0.81 10.72 -0.49
N ALA A 70 -0.20 9.81 0.25
CA ALA A 70 0.18 8.47 -0.20
C ALA A 70 -0.71 7.40 0.44
N SER A 71 -1.01 6.32 -0.29
CA SER A 71 -1.71 5.17 0.28
C SER A 71 -0.83 4.49 1.33
N GLY A 72 -1.43 4.07 2.44
CA GLY A 72 -0.70 3.41 3.52
C GLY A 72 0.34 4.30 4.17
N ASP A 73 1.58 3.87 4.16
CA ASP A 73 2.76 4.61 4.61
C ASP A 73 3.59 5.08 3.39
N PRO A 74 4.02 6.35 3.33
CA PRO A 74 4.76 6.88 2.17
C PRO A 74 6.11 6.22 1.92
N CYS A 75 6.69 5.57 2.92
CA CYS A 75 8.00 4.91 2.85
C CYS A 75 7.89 3.40 2.62
N PHE A 76 6.71 2.80 2.77
CA PHE A 76 6.51 1.38 2.54
C PHE A 76 6.14 1.11 1.07
N PHE A 77 7.13 0.89 0.20
CA PHE A 77 6.97 0.81 -1.26
C PHE A 77 6.22 2.02 -1.85
N GLY A 78 6.29 3.15 -1.17
CA GLY A 78 5.51 4.34 -1.45
C GLY A 78 6.20 5.35 -2.35
N ILE A 79 5.61 6.54 -2.44
CA ILE A 79 5.98 7.59 -3.40
C ILE A 79 7.24 8.38 -3.03
N THR A 80 7.74 8.26 -1.80
CA THR A 80 8.89 9.05 -1.32
C THR A 80 10.14 8.86 -2.16
N GLU A 81 10.43 7.61 -2.55
CA GLU A 81 11.60 7.32 -3.39
C GLU A 81 11.45 7.91 -4.80
N PHE A 82 10.27 7.81 -5.41
CA PHE A 82 10.00 8.46 -6.69
C PHE A 82 10.26 9.97 -6.63
N ILE A 83 9.75 10.65 -5.60
CA ILE A 83 9.89 12.10 -5.42
C ILE A 83 11.38 12.46 -5.27
N LYS A 84 12.14 11.71 -4.45
CA LYS A 84 13.58 11.91 -4.25
C LYS A 84 14.37 11.71 -5.55
N ASN A 85 14.04 10.67 -6.33
CA ASN A 85 14.69 10.38 -7.62
C ASN A 85 14.42 11.47 -8.68
N LYS A 86 13.41 12.30 -8.47
CA LYS A 86 13.13 13.50 -9.28
C LYS A 86 13.79 14.79 -8.72
N ASN A 87 14.69 14.64 -7.74
CA ASN A 87 15.40 15.75 -7.08
C ASN A 87 14.45 16.77 -6.41
N ILE A 88 13.23 16.35 -6.06
CA ILE A 88 12.31 17.18 -5.29
C ILE A 88 12.61 17.00 -3.80
N LYS A 89 12.90 18.11 -3.12
CA LYS A 89 13.14 18.10 -1.69
C LYS A 89 11.84 17.85 -0.92
N ILE A 90 11.79 16.74 -0.19
CA ILE A 90 10.74 16.51 0.80
C ILE A 90 11.22 17.11 2.12
N GLU A 91 10.44 18.04 2.68
CA GLU A 91 10.76 18.63 3.98
C GLU A 91 10.29 17.73 5.12
N LYS A 92 9.10 17.14 4.96
CA LYS A 92 8.51 16.32 6.00
C LYS A 92 7.82 15.10 5.41
N VAL A 93 8.02 13.95 6.03
CA VAL A 93 7.24 12.74 5.82
C VAL A 93 6.43 12.48 7.09
N ILE A 94 5.12 12.35 6.95
CA ILE A 94 4.20 11.94 8.01
C ILE A 94 3.85 10.49 7.74
N THR A 95 4.18 9.62 8.68
CA THR A 95 3.93 8.18 8.57
C THR A 95 2.43 7.86 8.57
N GLY A 96 2.06 6.74 7.98
CA GLY A 96 0.72 6.20 8.01
C GLY A 96 0.73 4.69 8.31
N ILE A 97 -0.44 4.14 8.61
CA ILE A 97 -0.60 2.70 8.79
C ILE A 97 -0.59 2.05 7.40
N SER A 98 0.40 1.20 7.11
CA SER A 98 0.42 0.45 5.84
C SER A 98 -0.66 -0.63 5.82
N SER A 99 -1.07 -1.05 4.61
CA SER A 99 -1.98 -2.20 4.45
C SER A 99 -1.40 -3.47 5.08
N MET A 100 -0.07 -3.63 5.04
CA MET A 100 0.63 -4.74 5.69
C MET A 100 0.43 -4.72 7.21
N GLN A 101 0.72 -3.59 7.87
CA GLN A 101 0.56 -3.48 9.32
C GLN A 101 -0.89 -3.74 9.76
N TYR A 102 -1.85 -3.17 9.02
CA TYR A 102 -3.27 -3.39 9.28
C TYR A 102 -3.64 -4.87 9.11
N PHE A 103 -3.22 -5.49 8.01
CA PHE A 103 -3.49 -6.90 7.73
C PHE A 103 -2.91 -7.84 8.78
N MET A 104 -1.65 -7.63 9.16
CA MET A 104 -1.00 -8.43 10.22
C MET A 104 -1.70 -8.27 11.57
N GLY A 105 -2.19 -7.06 11.89
CA GLY A 105 -3.02 -6.84 13.07
C GLY A 105 -4.33 -7.63 13.04
N LYS A 106 -5.01 -7.68 11.89
CA LYS A 106 -6.22 -8.50 11.70
C LYS A 106 -5.95 -9.98 11.83
N LEU A 107 -4.83 -10.46 11.32
CA LEU A 107 -4.39 -11.85 11.44
C LEU A 107 -3.79 -12.19 12.81
N GLN A 108 -3.58 -11.20 13.70
CA GLN A 108 -2.92 -11.35 15.00
C GLN A 108 -1.53 -12.00 14.88
N LYS A 109 -0.77 -11.60 13.83
CA LYS A 109 0.57 -12.14 13.53
C LYS A 109 1.65 -11.09 13.69
N GLN A 110 2.81 -11.51 14.20
CA GLN A 110 4.01 -10.68 14.25
C GLN A 110 4.58 -10.47 12.84
N TRP A 111 5.18 -9.32 12.59
CA TRP A 111 5.71 -8.97 11.27
C TRP A 111 7.15 -8.43 11.27
N GLN A 112 7.80 -8.28 12.45
CA GLN A 112 9.14 -7.72 12.53
C GLN A 112 10.24 -8.53 11.80
N THR A 113 9.99 -9.82 11.57
CA THR A 113 10.91 -10.69 10.81
C THR A 113 10.36 -11.11 9.46
N LEU A 114 9.20 -10.54 9.06
CA LEU A 114 8.51 -10.90 7.83
C LEU A 114 9.17 -10.21 6.63
N PRO A 115 9.68 -10.94 5.64
CA PRO A 115 10.13 -10.35 4.38
C PRO A 115 8.96 -9.75 3.60
N PHE A 116 9.23 -8.62 2.93
CA PHE A 116 8.26 -7.88 2.14
C PHE A 116 8.68 -7.85 0.68
N PHE A 117 7.76 -8.20 -0.20
CA PHE A 117 7.95 -8.16 -1.63
C PHE A 117 6.86 -7.28 -2.28
N SER A 118 7.21 -6.61 -3.35
CA SER A 118 6.24 -5.84 -4.13
C SER A 118 6.27 -6.29 -5.57
N PHE A 119 5.16 -6.85 -6.01
CA PHE A 119 4.91 -7.19 -7.41
C PHE A 119 4.12 -6.10 -8.15
N HIS A 120 3.83 -5.02 -7.46
CA HIS A 120 3.12 -3.90 -8.04
C HIS A 120 3.95 -3.21 -9.12
N GLY A 121 3.60 -3.43 -10.40
CA GLY A 121 4.31 -2.89 -11.56
C GLY A 121 5.73 -3.41 -11.73
N ARG A 122 6.06 -4.59 -11.23
CA ARG A 122 7.41 -5.20 -11.28
C ARG A 122 7.33 -6.64 -11.76
N GLU A 123 8.44 -7.11 -12.34
CA GLU A 123 8.61 -8.54 -12.61
C GLU A 123 8.74 -9.31 -11.29
N THR A 124 8.22 -10.52 -11.31
CA THR A 124 8.16 -11.40 -10.16
C THR A 124 9.35 -12.35 -10.16
N ASP A 125 10.21 -12.27 -9.16
CA ASP A 125 11.25 -13.25 -8.89
C ASP A 125 10.96 -13.94 -7.56
N PHE A 126 10.80 -15.26 -7.60
CA PHE A 126 10.53 -16.06 -6.40
C PHE A 126 11.79 -16.65 -5.76
N THR A 127 12.96 -16.45 -6.35
CA THR A 127 14.22 -17.09 -5.90
C THR A 127 14.52 -16.79 -4.44
N GLU A 128 14.41 -15.52 -4.03
CA GLU A 128 14.68 -15.13 -2.64
C GLU A 128 13.62 -15.67 -1.64
N MET A 129 12.41 -15.98 -2.14
CA MET A 129 11.29 -16.42 -1.30
C MET A 129 11.42 -17.87 -0.87
N HIS A 130 12.13 -18.72 -1.63
CA HIS A 130 12.31 -20.15 -1.29
C HIS A 130 12.96 -20.37 0.09
N SER A 131 13.79 -19.45 0.54
CA SER A 131 14.45 -19.52 1.85
C SER A 131 13.53 -19.10 3.01
N LYS A 132 12.33 -18.54 2.73
CA LYS A 132 11.47 -17.91 3.74
C LYS A 132 10.33 -18.83 4.16
N ASP A 133 10.01 -18.82 5.46
CA ASP A 133 8.86 -19.57 6.01
C ASP A 133 7.56 -18.80 5.81
N SER A 134 7.63 -17.48 5.81
CA SER A 134 6.50 -16.61 5.54
C SER A 134 6.98 -15.32 4.88
N PHE A 135 6.15 -14.72 4.04
CA PHE A 135 6.44 -13.43 3.40
C PHE A 135 5.16 -12.73 2.95
N PHE A 136 5.26 -11.41 2.88
CA PHE A 136 4.16 -10.54 2.46
C PHE A 136 4.38 -10.05 1.03
N ILE A 137 3.31 -9.99 0.23
CA ILE A 137 3.35 -9.53 -1.15
C ILE A 137 2.34 -8.40 -1.35
N LEU A 138 2.83 -7.23 -1.85
CA LEU A 138 1.99 -6.22 -2.48
C LEU A 138 1.68 -6.64 -3.91
N THR A 139 0.41 -6.64 -4.24
CA THR A 139 -0.17 -7.15 -5.48
C THR A 139 -0.51 -6.02 -6.45
N ASP A 140 -0.90 -6.38 -7.68
CA ASP A 140 -1.53 -5.51 -8.66
C ASP A 140 -2.60 -6.26 -9.47
N LYS A 141 -3.07 -5.67 -10.57
CA LYS A 141 -4.09 -6.31 -11.42
C LYS A 141 -3.59 -7.55 -12.14
N ILE A 142 -2.31 -7.61 -12.49
CA ILE A 142 -1.67 -8.73 -13.20
C ILE A 142 -1.22 -9.77 -12.18
N ASN A 143 -0.44 -9.33 -11.19
CA ASN A 143 0.04 -10.16 -10.09
C ASN A 143 -1.02 -10.16 -8.96
N ASN A 144 -2.19 -10.69 -9.27
CA ASN A 144 -3.30 -10.81 -8.34
C ASN A 144 -3.20 -12.13 -7.53
N PRO A 145 -4.02 -12.35 -6.50
CA PRO A 145 -3.94 -13.54 -5.64
C PRO A 145 -4.02 -14.86 -6.40
N ASP A 146 -4.85 -14.96 -7.44
CA ASP A 146 -4.98 -16.18 -8.24
C ASP A 146 -3.69 -16.48 -9.02
N THR A 147 -3.14 -15.48 -9.71
CA THR A 147 -1.88 -15.59 -10.43
C THR A 147 -0.73 -15.95 -9.49
N ILE A 148 -0.68 -15.31 -8.31
CA ILE A 148 0.36 -15.58 -7.30
C ILE A 148 0.23 -17.01 -6.77
N SER A 149 -0.98 -17.47 -6.45
CA SER A 149 -1.23 -18.84 -5.98
C SER A 149 -0.75 -19.89 -6.98
N ALA A 150 -1.10 -19.71 -8.26
CA ALA A 150 -0.68 -20.61 -9.34
C ALA A 150 0.85 -20.65 -9.51
N ARG A 151 1.49 -19.48 -9.54
CA ARG A 151 2.95 -19.37 -9.71
C ARG A 151 3.73 -19.92 -8.51
N LEU A 152 3.27 -19.67 -7.30
CA LEU A 152 3.88 -20.27 -6.10
C LEU A 152 3.86 -21.80 -6.17
N LYS A 153 2.76 -22.39 -6.66
CA LYS A 153 2.67 -23.85 -6.86
C LYS A 153 3.65 -24.33 -7.93
N GLU A 154 3.76 -23.63 -9.05
CA GLU A 154 4.71 -23.95 -10.14
C GLU A 154 6.16 -23.90 -9.65
N GLU A 155 6.48 -22.95 -8.77
CA GLU A 155 7.79 -22.82 -8.12
C GLU A 155 8.01 -23.83 -6.98
N GLY A 156 7.04 -24.71 -6.70
CA GLY A 156 7.17 -25.78 -5.73
C GLY A 156 6.88 -25.38 -4.27
N PHE A 157 6.33 -24.20 -4.02
CA PHE A 157 5.87 -23.81 -2.69
C PHE A 157 4.65 -24.63 -2.27
N LYS A 158 4.55 -24.87 -0.97
CA LYS A 158 3.40 -25.53 -0.32
C LYS A 158 3.02 -24.73 0.92
N GLY A 159 1.75 -24.81 1.32
CA GLY A 159 1.24 -24.13 2.50
C GLY A 159 0.04 -23.24 2.18
N ARG A 160 -0.05 -22.08 2.83
CA ARG A 160 -1.26 -21.27 2.83
C ARG A 160 -1.03 -19.86 2.31
N LEU A 161 -2.08 -19.33 1.68
CA LEU A 161 -2.21 -17.92 1.36
C LEU A 161 -3.33 -17.30 2.19
N PHE A 162 -3.03 -16.16 2.80
CA PHE A 162 -4.05 -15.27 3.36
C PHE A 162 -4.18 -14.08 2.43
N VAL A 163 -5.39 -13.80 1.99
CA VAL A 163 -5.67 -12.69 1.07
C VAL A 163 -6.56 -11.67 1.78
N GLY A 164 -6.04 -10.45 1.91
CA GLY A 164 -6.83 -9.33 2.43
C GLY A 164 -7.37 -8.49 1.28
N TYR A 165 -8.69 -8.39 1.17
CA TYR A 165 -9.40 -7.56 0.20
C TYR A 165 -9.98 -6.32 0.87
N ASN A 166 -9.90 -5.17 0.21
CA ASN A 166 -10.49 -3.91 0.63
C ASN A 166 -10.25 -3.60 2.12
N LEU A 167 -9.01 -3.87 2.57
CA LEU A 167 -8.64 -3.75 3.98
C LEU A 167 -8.99 -2.36 4.52
N SER A 168 -9.68 -2.34 5.67
CA SER A 168 -10.22 -1.18 6.36
C SER A 168 -11.46 -0.51 5.75
N TYR A 169 -11.94 -0.97 4.60
CA TYR A 169 -13.20 -0.52 4.01
C TYR A 169 -14.39 -1.33 4.54
N PRO A 170 -15.64 -0.86 4.36
CA PRO A 170 -16.84 -1.58 4.85
C PRO A 170 -17.04 -2.98 4.27
N ASP A 171 -16.49 -3.22 3.08
CA ASP A 171 -16.51 -4.50 2.36
C ASP A 171 -15.21 -5.30 2.51
N GLU A 172 -14.45 -5.03 3.59
CA GLU A 172 -13.25 -5.78 3.95
C GLU A 172 -13.55 -7.28 4.04
N SER A 173 -12.70 -8.09 3.43
CA SER A 173 -12.69 -9.54 3.68
C SER A 173 -11.28 -10.09 3.74
N ILE A 174 -11.09 -11.09 4.59
CA ILE A 174 -9.83 -11.83 4.72
C ILE A 174 -10.14 -13.29 4.51
N GLU A 175 -9.44 -13.91 3.58
CA GLU A 175 -9.67 -15.28 3.16
C GLU A 175 -8.38 -16.08 3.19
N GLU A 176 -8.52 -17.37 3.47
CA GLU A 176 -7.43 -18.33 3.53
C GLU A 176 -7.59 -19.37 2.43
N TYR A 177 -6.49 -19.70 1.73
CA TYR A 177 -6.41 -20.67 0.65
C TYR A 177 -5.17 -21.54 0.81
N ASN A 178 -5.16 -22.72 0.18
CA ASN A 178 -3.92 -23.45 -0.03
C ASN A 178 -3.17 -22.89 -1.25
N ILE A 179 -1.84 -22.97 -1.24
CA ILE A 179 -1.03 -22.62 -2.42
C ILE A 179 -1.42 -23.54 -3.58
N GLY A 180 -1.78 -22.91 -4.71
CA GLY A 180 -2.26 -23.59 -5.91
C GLY A 180 -3.78 -23.74 -6.02
N ASP A 181 -4.54 -23.28 -5.02
CA ASP A 181 -5.99 -23.17 -5.15
C ASP A 181 -6.33 -22.10 -6.20
N LYS A 182 -7.43 -22.33 -6.93
CA LYS A 182 -8.02 -21.32 -7.82
C LYS A 182 -8.74 -20.28 -6.99
N ILE A 183 -8.37 -19.01 -7.16
CA ILE A 183 -8.90 -17.91 -6.34
C ILE A 183 -9.78 -17.00 -7.20
N ILE A 184 -11.01 -16.80 -6.79
CA ILE A 184 -11.90 -15.79 -7.38
C ILE A 184 -11.52 -14.43 -6.78
N VAL A 185 -10.87 -13.57 -7.58
CA VAL A 185 -10.41 -12.24 -7.13
C VAL A 185 -11.61 -11.34 -6.91
N LYS A 186 -11.88 -10.96 -5.67
CA LYS A 186 -13.04 -10.13 -5.28
C LYS A 186 -12.83 -8.64 -5.52
N SER A 187 -11.59 -8.18 -5.38
CA SER A 187 -11.21 -6.78 -5.58
C SER A 187 -9.75 -6.69 -6.01
N PHE A 188 -9.41 -5.67 -6.80
CA PHE A 188 -8.01 -5.35 -7.13
C PHE A 188 -7.27 -4.61 -6.01
N LEU A 189 -7.98 -4.13 -4.99
CA LEU A 189 -7.39 -3.63 -3.76
C LEU A 189 -7.19 -4.81 -2.81
N ASN A 190 -6.09 -5.50 -2.98
CA ASN A 190 -5.78 -6.70 -2.20
C ASN A 190 -4.29 -6.79 -1.87
N THR A 191 -3.96 -7.69 -0.96
CA THR A 191 -2.60 -8.04 -0.57
C THR A 191 -2.56 -9.48 -0.06
N VAL A 192 -1.37 -10.09 -0.09
CA VAL A 192 -1.20 -11.51 0.21
C VAL A 192 -0.14 -11.72 1.28
N LEU A 193 -0.45 -12.55 2.28
CA LEU A 193 0.52 -13.16 3.17
C LEU A 193 0.66 -14.63 2.79
N VAL A 194 1.89 -15.07 2.53
CA VAL A 194 2.22 -16.47 2.26
C VAL A 194 2.82 -17.10 3.51
N GLN A 195 2.35 -18.27 3.87
CA GLN A 195 2.97 -19.16 4.84
C GLN A 195 3.40 -20.45 4.14
N ASN A 196 4.71 -20.57 3.93
CA ASN A 196 5.31 -21.70 3.25
C ASN A 196 5.56 -22.83 4.26
N GLU A 197 5.07 -24.02 3.99
CA GLU A 197 5.37 -25.21 4.77
C GLU A 197 6.67 -25.82 4.24
N LYS A 198 7.76 -25.66 5.01
CA LYS A 198 9.01 -26.37 4.73
C LYS A 198 8.90 -27.79 5.28
N TYR A 199 9.43 -28.74 4.53
CA TYR A 199 9.56 -30.16 4.95
C TYR A 199 10.64 -30.33 6.03
#